data_b07182ca226b22bdc61e0b509f9a7120
#
_entry.id   b07182ca226b22bdc61e0b509f9a7120
#
_cell.length_a   1.000
_cell.length_b   1.000
_cell.length_c   1.000
_cell.angle_alpha   90.00
_cell.angle_beta   90.00
_cell.angle_gamma   90.00
#
_symmetry.space_group_name_H-M   'P 1'
#
loop_
_entity.id
_entity.type
_entity.pdbx_description
1 polymer ?
#
loop_
_entity_poly.entity_id
_entity_poly.type
_entity_poly.pdbx_seq_one_letter_code
_entity_poly.pdbx_strand_id
1 'polypeptide(L)'
;AVHSPALPYNFKFTVAGCPNDCMNSIERADMSIIGTWRDDMKVDQHEVQEFIKLKGRKYVIDNVVTRCPTNAISVNDDNTFEIDNKNCVRCMHCLNVMPKALSPGDDRGASILMGGKRTLKIGDLMGTVIVPFMKLESQEDWDKLVELAEDTIDFWAENALEHERCGEMIERIGLVNFLDGI
;
A
#
# COMPACT_ATOMS: atom_id res chain seq x y z
N ALA A 1 -30.32 -1.75 25.88
CA ALA A 1 -28.90 -1.50 25.93
C ALA A 1 -28.28 -2.28 24.76
N VAL A 2 -27.73 -1.58 23.79
CA VAL A 2 -26.93 -2.22 22.72
C VAL A 2 -25.59 -2.54 23.37
N HIS A 3 -25.37 -3.80 23.72
CA HIS A 3 -24.04 -4.26 24.11
C HIS A 3 -23.23 -4.35 22.83
N SER A 4 -22.34 -3.36 22.61
CA SER A 4 -21.26 -3.55 21.66
C SER A 4 -20.45 -4.77 22.08
N PRO A 5 -20.01 -5.62 21.16
CA PRO A 5 -19.12 -6.73 21.52
C PRO A 5 -17.90 -6.13 22.27
N ALA A 6 -17.55 -6.74 23.40
CA ALA A 6 -16.38 -6.33 24.15
C ALA A 6 -15.13 -6.76 23.38
N LEU A 7 -14.57 -5.86 22.58
CA LEU A 7 -13.31 -6.12 21.87
C LEU A 7 -12.12 -5.98 22.82
N PRO A 8 -11.04 -6.73 22.62
CA PRO A 8 -9.81 -6.67 23.45
C PRO A 8 -9.22 -5.25 23.52
N TYR A 9 -9.32 -4.50 22.44
CA TYR A 9 -8.89 -3.11 22.31
C TYR A 9 -9.62 -2.41 21.14
N ASN A 10 -9.23 -1.18 20.80
CA ASN A 10 -9.76 -0.47 19.63
C ASN A 10 -9.15 -1.04 18.34
N PHE A 11 -9.98 -1.52 17.43
CA PHE A 11 -9.55 -1.89 16.08
C PHE A 11 -9.61 -0.65 15.16
N LYS A 12 -8.54 -0.37 14.44
CA LYS A 12 -8.40 0.82 13.60
C LYS A 12 -8.30 0.46 12.13
N PHE A 13 -9.22 1.03 11.35
CA PHE A 13 -9.16 1.03 9.89
C PHE A 13 -8.60 2.36 9.39
N THR A 14 -7.77 2.32 8.35
CA THR A 14 -7.34 3.52 7.65
C THR A 14 -7.28 3.27 6.15
N VAL A 15 -7.81 4.21 5.38
CA VAL A 15 -7.80 4.16 3.92
C VAL A 15 -6.86 5.24 3.39
N ALA A 16 -5.87 4.84 2.61
CA ALA A 16 -5.00 5.72 1.85
C ALA A 16 -5.28 5.57 0.36
N GLY A 17 -5.54 6.65 -0.34
CA GLY A 17 -5.91 6.61 -1.76
C GLY A 17 -4.79 6.22 -2.72
N CYS A 18 -3.54 6.16 -2.26
CA CYS A 18 -2.40 5.76 -3.08
C CYS A 18 -1.21 5.29 -2.21
N PRO A 19 -0.18 4.64 -2.82
CA PRO A 19 1.00 4.13 -2.11
C PRO A 19 1.88 5.19 -1.42
N ASN A 20 1.63 6.49 -1.60
CA ASN A 20 2.29 7.52 -0.80
C ASN A 20 1.93 7.46 0.68
N ASP A 21 0.81 6.82 1.02
CA ASP A 21 0.32 6.63 2.38
C ASP A 21 0.44 7.87 3.28
N CYS A 22 -0.05 9.02 2.79
CA CYS A 22 0.02 10.30 3.51
C CYS A 22 -0.66 10.29 4.89
N MET A 23 -1.49 9.27 5.14
CA MET A 23 -2.15 9.05 6.42
C MET A 23 -1.31 8.22 7.39
N ASN A 24 -0.15 7.71 6.96
CA ASN A 24 0.69 6.78 7.70
C ASN A 24 -0.11 5.55 8.21
N SER A 25 -0.95 5.00 7.35
CA SER A 25 -1.84 3.90 7.69
C SER A 25 -1.07 2.63 8.04
N ILE A 26 0.01 2.36 7.30
CA ILE A 26 0.85 1.16 7.46
C ILE A 26 1.37 1.00 8.90
N GLU A 27 1.70 2.11 9.57
CA GLU A 27 2.26 2.10 10.94
C GLU A 27 1.22 2.41 12.03
N ARG A 28 -0.04 2.70 11.68
CA ARG A 28 -1.03 3.18 12.66
C ARG A 28 -2.29 2.35 12.76
N ALA A 29 -2.67 1.70 11.66
CA ALA A 29 -3.92 0.98 11.57
C ALA A 29 -3.72 -0.53 11.75
N ASP A 30 -4.69 -1.17 12.39
CA ASP A 30 -4.74 -2.62 12.46
C ASP A 30 -5.03 -3.22 11.09
N MET A 31 -5.87 -2.54 10.29
CA MET A 31 -6.10 -2.84 8.88
C MET A 31 -5.96 -1.58 8.03
N SER A 32 -5.07 -1.63 7.07
CA SER A 32 -4.76 -0.55 6.12
C SER A 32 -5.20 -0.93 4.73
N ILE A 33 -5.96 -0.06 4.07
CA ILE A 33 -6.45 -0.23 2.70
C ILE A 33 -5.77 0.84 1.86
N ILE A 34 -4.83 0.43 1.00
CA ILE A 34 -3.99 1.36 0.24
C ILE A 34 -4.27 1.22 -1.25
N GLY A 35 -4.81 2.30 -1.83
CA GLY A 35 -5.07 2.36 -3.27
C GLY A 35 -3.81 2.10 -4.09
N THR A 36 -3.91 1.24 -5.11
CA THR A 36 -2.84 0.87 -6.03
C THR A 36 -3.40 0.51 -7.40
N TRP A 37 -2.56 0.04 -8.30
CA TRP A 37 -2.97 -0.49 -9.62
C TRP A 37 -2.16 -1.75 -9.94
N ARG A 38 -2.65 -2.59 -10.83
CA ARG A 38 -2.03 -3.88 -11.15
C ARG A 38 -1.34 -3.89 -12.51
N ASP A 39 -1.93 -3.24 -13.50
CA ASP A 39 -1.43 -3.15 -14.86
C ASP A 39 -0.22 -2.21 -15.01
N ASP A 40 0.20 -1.97 -16.23
CA ASP A 40 1.37 -1.17 -16.56
C ASP A 40 1.14 0.33 -16.27
N MET A 41 2.17 0.98 -15.77
CA MET A 41 2.20 2.42 -15.60
C MET A 41 2.18 3.12 -16.97
N LYS A 42 1.39 4.17 -17.09
CA LYS A 42 1.29 4.96 -18.32
C LYS A 42 2.40 5.99 -18.40
N VAL A 43 3.02 6.10 -19.57
CA VAL A 43 4.09 7.04 -19.85
C VAL A 43 3.72 7.91 -21.05
N ASP A 44 3.67 9.22 -20.85
CA ASP A 44 3.63 10.19 -21.94
C ASP A 44 5.07 10.59 -22.29
N GLN A 45 5.58 10.02 -23.40
CA GLN A 45 6.96 10.24 -23.81
C GLN A 45 7.23 11.68 -24.23
N HIS A 46 6.23 12.40 -24.75
CA HIS A 46 6.36 13.80 -25.09
C HIS A 46 6.60 14.65 -23.81
N GLU A 47 5.79 14.43 -22.79
CA GLU A 47 5.94 15.13 -21.51
C GLU A 47 7.24 14.75 -20.79
N VAL A 48 7.73 13.50 -20.95
CA VAL A 48 9.05 13.09 -20.47
C VAL A 48 10.15 13.94 -21.11
N GLN A 49 10.13 14.06 -22.44
CA GLN A 49 11.12 14.84 -23.18
C GLN A 49 11.07 16.34 -22.82
N GLU A 50 9.87 16.91 -22.68
CA GLU A 50 9.71 18.30 -22.27
C GLU A 50 10.22 18.53 -20.83
N PHE A 51 9.98 17.59 -19.93
CA PHE A 51 10.51 17.67 -18.55
C PHE A 51 12.03 17.59 -18.53
N ILE A 52 12.64 16.71 -19.37
CA ILE A 52 14.09 16.59 -19.50
C ILE A 52 14.70 17.87 -20.10
N LYS A 53 14.05 18.50 -21.09
CA LYS A 53 14.49 19.80 -21.64
C LYS A 53 14.46 20.89 -20.58
N LEU A 54 13.43 20.91 -19.73
CA LEU A 54 13.24 21.92 -18.69
C LEU A 54 14.21 21.77 -17.51
N LYS A 55 14.40 20.56 -17.00
CA LYS A 55 15.17 20.27 -15.78
C LYS A 55 16.58 19.74 -16.03
N GLY A 56 16.83 19.24 -17.23
CA GLY A 56 18.08 18.60 -17.62
C GLY A 56 18.08 17.09 -17.38
N ARG A 57 18.73 16.35 -18.29
CA ARG A 57 18.84 14.87 -18.22
C ARG A 57 19.48 14.40 -16.90
N LYS A 58 20.52 15.08 -16.42
CA LYS A 58 21.17 14.75 -15.16
C LYS A 58 20.22 14.82 -13.97
N TYR A 59 19.37 15.85 -13.90
CA TYR A 59 18.37 15.98 -12.84
C TYR A 59 17.43 14.78 -12.82
N VAL A 60 16.96 14.33 -13.98
CA VAL A 60 16.05 13.21 -14.08
C VAL A 60 16.73 11.90 -13.68
N ILE A 61 17.97 11.69 -14.08
CA ILE A 61 18.75 10.53 -13.65
C ILE A 61 18.90 10.51 -12.13
N ASP A 62 19.35 11.62 -11.53
CA ASP A 62 19.64 11.70 -10.10
C ASP A 62 18.38 11.64 -9.21
N ASN A 63 17.23 12.14 -9.68
CA ASN A 63 16.02 12.26 -8.86
C ASN A 63 14.91 11.27 -9.20
N VAL A 64 14.96 10.60 -10.35
CA VAL A 64 13.96 9.63 -10.76
C VAL A 64 14.58 8.24 -10.91
N VAL A 65 15.56 8.10 -11.81
CA VAL A 65 16.13 6.79 -12.15
C VAL A 65 16.90 6.19 -10.98
N THR A 66 17.88 6.93 -10.44
CA THR A 66 18.74 6.46 -9.33
C THR A 66 17.95 6.21 -8.03
N ARG A 67 16.81 6.88 -7.88
CA ARG A 67 15.94 6.72 -6.70
C ARG A 67 14.87 5.64 -6.86
N CYS A 68 14.82 4.96 -8.01
CA CYS A 68 13.93 3.82 -8.17
C CYS A 68 14.43 2.66 -7.31
N PRO A 69 13.65 2.17 -6.33
CA PRO A 69 14.12 1.14 -5.38
C PRO A 69 14.42 -0.20 -6.04
N THR A 70 13.84 -0.46 -7.21
CA THR A 70 14.01 -1.72 -7.95
C THR A 70 14.73 -1.53 -9.29
N ASN A 71 15.23 -0.33 -9.56
CA ASN A 71 15.86 0.04 -10.85
C ASN A 71 14.97 -0.26 -12.08
N ALA A 72 13.66 -0.16 -11.88
CA ALA A 72 12.66 -0.49 -12.91
C ALA A 72 12.48 0.62 -13.97
N ILE A 73 13.23 1.71 -13.90
CA ILE A 73 13.12 2.84 -14.83
C ILE A 73 14.51 3.13 -15.46
N SER A 74 14.51 3.34 -16.76
CA SER A 74 15.69 3.79 -17.50
C SER A 74 15.37 4.94 -18.46
N VAL A 75 16.37 5.72 -18.82
CA VAL A 75 16.28 6.82 -19.79
C VAL A 75 17.11 6.45 -21.01
N ASN A 76 16.46 6.35 -22.16
CA ASN A 76 17.10 6.07 -23.45
C ASN A 76 17.87 7.32 -23.98
N ASP A 77 18.68 7.12 -25.02
CA ASP A 77 19.48 8.20 -25.62
C ASP A 77 18.62 9.31 -26.27
N ASP A 78 17.43 8.96 -26.74
CA ASP A 78 16.43 9.85 -27.29
C ASP A 78 15.59 10.60 -26.22
N ASN A 79 15.96 10.46 -24.95
CA ASN A 79 15.27 11.01 -23.78
C ASN A 79 13.83 10.46 -23.57
N THR A 80 13.58 9.24 -24.02
CA THR A 80 12.36 8.51 -23.65
C THR A 80 12.59 7.64 -22.42
N PHE A 81 11.49 7.26 -21.74
CA PHE A 81 11.53 6.32 -20.61
C PHE A 81 11.19 4.91 -21.05
N GLU A 82 11.93 3.97 -20.50
CA GLU A 82 11.57 2.56 -20.49
C GLU A 82 11.31 2.13 -19.04
N ILE A 83 10.21 1.42 -18.82
CA ILE A 83 9.78 0.98 -17.49
C ILE A 83 9.58 -0.53 -17.51
N ASP A 84 10.35 -1.22 -16.68
CA ASP A 84 10.12 -2.63 -16.37
C ASP A 84 8.97 -2.76 -15.35
N ASN A 85 7.76 -2.89 -15.87
CA ASN A 85 6.55 -2.98 -15.04
C ASN A 85 6.49 -4.25 -14.17
N LYS A 86 7.25 -5.31 -14.51
CA LYS A 86 7.34 -6.53 -13.69
C LYS A 86 8.11 -6.29 -12.40
N ASN A 87 9.16 -5.48 -12.47
CA ASN A 87 9.98 -5.13 -11.31
C ASN A 87 9.54 -3.83 -10.62
N CYS A 88 8.56 -3.12 -11.18
CA CYS A 88 8.02 -1.89 -10.58
C CYS A 88 7.18 -2.21 -9.33
N VAL A 89 7.62 -1.73 -8.17
CA VAL A 89 6.89 -1.88 -6.88
C VAL A 89 5.84 -0.79 -6.63
N ARG A 90 5.53 0.03 -7.63
CA ARG A 90 4.47 1.05 -7.59
C ARG A 90 4.59 2.06 -6.44
N CYS A 91 5.81 2.37 -6.01
CA CYS A 91 6.08 3.30 -4.91
C CYS A 91 5.70 4.76 -5.20
N MET A 92 5.30 5.08 -6.43
CA MET A 92 4.89 6.41 -6.91
C MET A 92 5.98 7.50 -6.89
N HIS A 93 7.22 7.21 -6.51
CA HIS A 93 8.27 8.24 -6.45
C HIS A 93 8.43 8.99 -7.79
N CYS A 94 8.55 8.27 -8.90
CA CYS A 94 8.67 8.84 -10.25
C CYS A 94 7.44 9.65 -10.65
N LEU A 95 6.22 9.18 -10.32
CA LEU A 95 4.97 9.90 -10.60
C LEU A 95 4.92 11.24 -9.83
N ASN A 96 5.38 11.25 -8.58
CA ASN A 96 5.42 12.47 -7.76
C ASN A 96 6.39 13.52 -8.31
N VAL A 97 7.50 13.09 -8.94
CA VAL A 97 8.47 13.99 -9.56
C VAL A 97 7.99 14.48 -10.92
N MET A 98 7.32 13.62 -11.70
CA MET A 98 6.91 13.87 -13.09
C MET A 98 5.41 13.61 -13.29
N PRO A 99 4.50 14.32 -12.59
CA PRO A 99 3.07 14.00 -12.56
C PRO A 99 2.32 14.24 -13.88
N LYS A 100 2.91 14.96 -14.83
CA LYS A 100 2.35 15.13 -16.17
C LYS A 100 2.77 14.00 -17.12
N ALA A 101 3.99 13.51 -16.95
CA ALA A 101 4.59 12.51 -17.82
C ALA A 101 4.23 11.08 -17.44
N LEU A 102 3.96 10.83 -16.15
CA LEU A 102 3.72 9.49 -15.62
C LEU A 102 2.38 9.44 -14.87
N SER A 103 1.62 8.37 -15.09
CA SER A 103 0.37 8.13 -14.37
C SER A 103 0.15 6.65 -14.06
N PRO A 104 -0.65 6.33 -13.03
CA PRO A 104 -1.00 4.94 -12.72
C PRO A 104 -1.70 4.27 -13.88
N GLY A 105 -1.67 2.94 -13.92
CA GLY A 105 -2.47 2.13 -14.82
C GLY A 105 -3.98 2.27 -14.59
N ASP A 106 -4.77 1.58 -15.39
CA ASP A 106 -6.24 1.64 -15.35
C ASP A 106 -6.84 0.57 -14.43
N ASP A 107 -6.18 -0.57 -14.27
CA ASP A 107 -6.66 -1.66 -13.40
C ASP A 107 -6.37 -1.30 -11.93
N ARG A 108 -7.25 -0.48 -11.38
CA ARG A 108 -7.12 0.08 -10.02
C ARG A 108 -7.80 -0.80 -8.99
N GLY A 109 -7.23 -0.81 -7.80
CA GLY A 109 -7.73 -1.54 -6.64
C GLY A 109 -6.99 -1.09 -5.38
N ALA A 110 -6.91 -1.96 -4.41
CA ALA A 110 -6.19 -1.70 -3.17
C ALA A 110 -5.32 -2.88 -2.74
N SER A 111 -4.23 -2.57 -2.04
CA SER A 111 -3.50 -3.53 -1.21
C SER A 111 -4.03 -3.47 0.21
N ILE A 112 -4.22 -4.62 0.85
CA ILE A 112 -4.67 -4.72 2.23
C ILE A 112 -3.49 -5.15 3.09
N LEU A 113 -3.19 -4.36 4.11
CA LEU A 113 -2.13 -4.63 5.07
C LEU A 113 -2.72 -4.70 6.47
N MET A 114 -2.17 -5.56 7.31
CA MET A 114 -2.64 -5.74 8.68
C MET A 114 -1.50 -5.69 9.69
N GLY A 115 -1.80 -5.25 10.89
CA GLY A 115 -0.92 -5.32 12.04
C GLY A 115 -0.13 -4.05 12.35
N GLY A 116 -0.42 -2.91 11.71
CA GLY A 116 0.24 -1.65 12.03
C GLY A 116 -0.06 -1.17 13.45
N LYS A 117 0.98 -0.76 14.19
CA LYS A 117 0.88 -0.16 15.53
C LYS A 117 2.05 0.77 15.80
N ARG A 118 1.76 1.97 16.21
CA ARG A 118 2.78 2.93 16.66
C ARG A 118 2.57 3.32 18.11
N THR A 119 3.58 3.04 18.94
CA THR A 119 3.56 3.43 20.35
C THR A 119 4.95 3.86 20.83
N LEU A 120 4.96 4.70 21.89
CA LEU A 120 6.20 5.14 22.51
C LEU A 120 6.98 4.01 23.23
N LYS A 121 6.30 2.91 23.59
CA LYS A 121 6.91 1.82 24.37
C LYS A 121 7.64 0.79 23.52
N ILE A 122 7.08 0.44 22.35
CA ILE A 122 7.60 -0.65 21.50
C ILE A 122 8.07 -0.16 20.13
N GLY A 123 7.94 1.15 19.84
CA GLY A 123 8.22 1.70 18.51
C GLY A 123 7.10 1.43 17.51
N ASP A 124 7.47 1.24 16.25
CA ASP A 124 6.53 1.07 15.16
C ASP A 124 6.51 -0.40 14.70
N LEU A 125 5.33 -1.03 14.75
CA LEU A 125 5.02 -2.23 14.00
C LEU A 125 4.46 -1.82 12.64
N MET A 126 5.06 -2.30 11.57
CA MET A 126 4.59 -2.05 10.21
C MET A 126 3.57 -3.11 9.82
N GLY A 127 2.48 -2.66 9.20
CA GLY A 127 1.49 -3.59 8.64
C GLY A 127 2.11 -4.49 7.57
N THR A 128 1.78 -5.77 7.62
CA THR A 128 2.19 -6.77 6.63
C THR A 128 1.15 -6.86 5.53
N VAL A 129 1.58 -6.98 4.26
CA VAL A 129 0.67 -7.17 3.12
C VAL A 129 0.01 -8.54 3.22
N ILE A 130 -1.30 -8.55 3.39
CA ILE A 130 -2.13 -9.76 3.42
C ILE A 130 -2.74 -10.01 2.05
N VAL A 131 -3.32 -8.98 1.42
CA VAL A 131 -3.82 -9.07 0.06
C VAL A 131 -3.04 -8.08 -0.81
N PRO A 132 -2.17 -8.55 -1.72
CA PRO A 132 -1.35 -7.68 -2.57
C PRO A 132 -2.18 -6.78 -3.50
N PHE A 133 -3.30 -7.30 -4.00
CA PHE A 133 -4.22 -6.56 -4.85
C PHE A 133 -5.65 -7.09 -4.71
N MET A 134 -6.59 -6.22 -4.38
CA MET A 134 -8.02 -6.46 -4.38
C MET A 134 -8.68 -5.41 -5.27
N LYS A 135 -9.46 -5.85 -6.24
CA LYS A 135 -10.27 -4.95 -7.06
C LYS A 135 -11.42 -4.40 -6.23
N LEU A 136 -11.76 -3.12 -6.39
CA LEU A 136 -12.81 -2.45 -5.62
C LEU A 136 -13.69 -1.61 -6.58
N GLU A 137 -14.38 -2.29 -7.50
CA GLU A 137 -15.25 -1.65 -8.49
C GLU A 137 -16.72 -2.04 -8.30
N SER A 138 -16.99 -3.31 -8.03
CA SER A 138 -18.33 -3.85 -7.89
C SER A 138 -18.77 -3.92 -6.42
N GLN A 139 -20.08 -4.06 -6.18
CA GLN A 139 -20.58 -4.31 -4.83
C GLN A 139 -20.02 -5.62 -4.26
N GLU A 140 -19.88 -6.66 -5.11
CA GLU A 140 -19.29 -7.93 -4.70
C GLU A 140 -17.84 -7.79 -4.19
N ASP A 141 -17.05 -6.90 -4.81
CA ASP A 141 -15.68 -6.63 -4.35
C ASP A 141 -15.66 -5.96 -2.97
N TRP A 142 -16.60 -5.04 -2.75
CA TRP A 142 -16.76 -4.40 -1.44
C TRP A 142 -17.26 -5.38 -0.37
N ASP A 143 -18.16 -6.28 -0.73
CA ASP A 143 -18.65 -7.31 0.19
C ASP A 143 -17.51 -8.24 0.63
N LYS A 144 -16.61 -8.64 -0.28
CA LYS A 144 -15.39 -9.41 0.05
C LYS A 144 -14.44 -8.65 0.99
N LEU A 145 -14.30 -7.34 0.82
CA LEU A 145 -13.50 -6.53 1.73
C LEU A 145 -14.11 -6.46 3.12
N VAL A 146 -15.45 -6.36 3.20
CA VAL A 146 -16.17 -6.35 4.47
C VAL A 146 -16.06 -7.72 5.14
N GLU A 147 -16.26 -8.82 4.42
CA GLU A 147 -16.09 -10.19 4.91
C GLU A 147 -14.68 -10.38 5.51
N LEU A 148 -13.62 -10.03 4.76
CA LEU A 148 -12.25 -10.09 5.27
C LEU A 148 -12.05 -9.26 6.54
N ALA A 149 -12.70 -8.10 6.64
CA ALA A 149 -12.60 -7.25 7.82
C ALA A 149 -13.34 -7.86 9.02
N GLU A 150 -14.50 -8.45 8.80
CA GLU A 150 -15.29 -9.15 9.83
C GLU A 150 -14.54 -10.37 10.35
N ASP A 151 -14.06 -11.25 9.46
CA ASP A 151 -13.28 -12.43 9.82
C ASP A 151 -12.02 -12.06 10.63
N THR A 152 -11.33 -10.99 10.21
CA THR A 152 -10.17 -10.46 10.93
C THR A 152 -10.52 -9.99 12.34
N ILE A 153 -11.63 -9.26 12.50
CA ILE A 153 -12.06 -8.74 13.81
C ILE A 153 -12.49 -9.90 14.72
N ASP A 154 -13.24 -10.86 14.19
CA ASP A 154 -13.73 -12.01 14.94
C ASP A 154 -12.55 -12.87 15.41
N PHE A 155 -11.63 -13.21 14.50
CA PHE A 155 -10.44 -13.96 14.84
C PHE A 155 -9.58 -13.23 15.89
N TRP A 156 -9.40 -11.92 15.73
CA TRP A 156 -8.66 -11.11 16.71
C TRP A 156 -9.38 -11.04 18.05
N ALA A 157 -10.71 -10.89 18.06
CA ALA A 157 -11.49 -10.85 19.30
C ALA A 157 -11.41 -12.15 20.10
N GLU A 158 -11.33 -13.30 19.41
CA GLU A 158 -11.24 -14.62 20.04
C GLU A 158 -9.83 -14.95 20.54
N ASN A 159 -8.79 -14.47 19.86
CA ASN A 159 -7.40 -14.90 20.10
C ASN A 159 -6.51 -13.85 20.79
N ALA A 160 -6.93 -12.58 20.81
CA ALA A 160 -6.13 -11.53 21.43
C ALA A 160 -6.24 -11.53 22.95
N LEU A 161 -5.14 -11.13 23.60
CA LEU A 161 -5.10 -10.85 25.02
C LEU A 161 -5.74 -9.48 25.32
N GLU A 162 -6.05 -9.23 26.60
CA GLU A 162 -6.57 -7.93 27.04
C GLU A 162 -5.59 -6.79 26.69
N HIS A 163 -6.09 -5.75 26.04
CA HIS A 163 -5.33 -4.60 25.52
C HIS A 163 -4.32 -4.93 24.40
N GLU A 164 -4.38 -6.12 23.81
CA GLU A 164 -3.51 -6.51 22.70
C GLU A 164 -4.08 -6.02 21.35
N ARG A 165 -3.28 -5.28 20.58
CA ARG A 165 -3.62 -4.87 19.21
C ARG A 165 -3.43 -6.02 18.24
N CYS A 166 -4.12 -5.97 17.09
CA CYS A 166 -4.04 -7.00 16.05
C CYS A 166 -2.60 -7.32 15.63
N GLY A 167 -1.74 -6.31 15.44
CA GLY A 167 -0.34 -6.53 15.09
C GLY A 167 0.47 -7.24 16.16
N GLU A 168 0.21 -6.96 17.44
CA GLU A 168 0.89 -7.67 18.55
C GLU A 168 0.45 -9.12 18.62
N MET A 169 -0.84 -9.38 18.39
CA MET A 169 -1.35 -10.74 18.31
C MET A 169 -0.70 -11.51 17.16
N ILE A 170 -0.63 -10.90 15.94
CA ILE A 170 0.01 -11.52 14.78
C ILE A 170 1.49 -11.87 15.10
N GLU A 171 2.23 -10.98 15.76
CA GLU A 171 3.60 -11.25 16.17
C GLU A 171 3.71 -12.42 17.19
N ARG A 172 2.76 -12.49 18.12
CA ARG A 172 2.73 -13.54 19.15
C ARG A 172 2.35 -14.91 18.61
N ILE A 173 1.30 -15.01 17.77
CA ILE A 173 0.81 -16.30 17.25
C ILE A 173 1.48 -16.71 15.94
N GLY A 174 2.09 -15.78 15.23
CA GLY A 174 2.70 -15.95 13.93
C GLY A 174 1.72 -15.70 12.76
N LEU A 175 2.27 -15.14 11.66
CA LEU A 175 1.49 -14.76 10.49
C LEU A 175 0.75 -15.96 9.84
N VAL A 176 1.35 -17.14 9.83
CA VAL A 176 0.73 -18.34 9.22
C VAL A 176 -0.55 -18.71 9.98
N ASN A 177 -0.48 -18.78 11.31
CA ASN A 177 -1.66 -19.12 12.13
C ASN A 177 -2.77 -18.05 12.01
N PHE A 178 -2.37 -16.80 11.82
CA PHE A 178 -3.33 -15.72 11.56
C PHE A 178 -4.01 -15.89 10.20
N LEU A 179 -3.25 -16.17 9.14
CA LEU A 179 -3.80 -16.37 7.79
C LEU A 179 -4.67 -17.61 7.66
N ASP A 180 -4.38 -18.65 8.43
CA ASP A 180 -5.19 -19.87 8.47
C ASP A 180 -6.52 -19.66 9.24
N GLY A 181 -6.64 -18.57 9.98
CA GLY A 181 -7.79 -18.25 10.82
C GLY A 181 -8.76 -17.21 10.28
N ILE A 182 -8.40 -16.53 9.15
CA ILE A 182 -9.22 -15.49 8.51
C ILE A 182 -9.67 -15.84 7.10
#